data_d84abc796e4d1397114222e80dbff003
#
_entry.id   d84abc796e4d1397114222e80dbff003
#
_cell.length_a   1.000
_cell.length_b   1.000
_cell.length_c   1.000
_cell.angle_alpha   90.00
_cell.angle_beta   90.00
_cell.angle_gamma   90.00
#
_symmetry.space_group_name_H-M   'P 1'
#
loop_
_entity.id
_entity.type
_entity.pdbx_description
1 polymer ?
#
loop_
_entity_poly.entity_id
_entity_poly.type
_entity_poly.pdbx_seq_one_letter_code
_entity_poly.pdbx_strand_id
1 'polypeptide(L)' 'MNSYNKQILDQMYNKAKEVNKLREFNEEAARIQYEDWNVSRTEAMRRALKTILNEQ' A
#
# COMPACT_ATOMS: atom_id res chain seq x y z
N MET A 1 -6.03 -0.23 19.28
CA MET A 1 -5.38 -0.40 18.06
C MET A 1 -4.56 -1.65 18.00
N ASN A 2 -4.51 -2.13 16.90
CA ASN A 2 -4.13 -3.47 16.68
C ASN A 2 -2.71 -3.54 16.13
N SER A 3 -1.80 -4.14 16.86
CA SER A 3 -0.42 -4.24 16.41
C SER A 3 -0.31 -5.13 15.15
N TYR A 4 -1.30 -5.97 14.95
CA TYR A 4 -1.33 -6.82 13.77
C TYR A 4 -1.40 -5.96 12.49
N ASN A 5 -2.28 -4.95 12.49
CA ASN A 5 -2.38 -4.05 11.35
C ASN A 5 -1.09 -3.29 11.11
N LYS A 6 -0.46 -2.86 12.19
CA LYS A 6 0.80 -2.14 12.06
C LYS A 6 1.87 -3.01 11.42
N GLN A 7 1.93 -4.27 11.81
CA GLN A 7 2.92 -5.18 11.23
C GLN A 7 2.67 -5.38 9.74
N ILE A 8 1.42 -5.50 9.35
CA ILE A 8 1.08 -5.67 7.93
C ILE A 8 1.49 -4.44 7.14
N LEU A 9 1.19 -3.26 7.66
CA LEU A 9 1.56 -2.03 6.98
C LEU A 9 3.07 -1.90 6.85
N ASP A 10 3.79 -2.24 7.91
CA ASP A 10 5.25 -2.17 7.88
C ASP A 10 5.81 -3.12 6.84
N GLN A 11 5.25 -4.31 6.73
CA GLN A 11 5.71 -5.28 5.74
C GLN A 11 5.47 -4.77 4.31
N MET A 12 4.34 -4.13 4.08
CA MET A 12 4.04 -3.59 2.77
C MET A 12 4.99 -2.44 2.42
N TYR A 13 5.26 -1.57 3.38
CA TYR A 13 6.23 -0.50 3.16
C TYR A 13 7.61 -1.05 2.84
N ASN A 14 8.03 -2.04 3.62
CA ASN A 14 9.34 -2.64 3.40
C ASN A 14 9.45 -3.27 2.03
N LYS A 15 8.38 -3.92 1.58
CA LYS A 15 8.40 -4.54 0.26
C LYS A 15 8.48 -3.49 -0.84
N ALA A 16 7.70 -2.43 -0.72
CA ALA A 16 7.73 -1.36 -1.71
C ALA A 16 9.11 -0.70 -1.75
N LYS A 17 9.71 -0.53 -0.58
CA LYS A 17 11.03 0.05 -0.49
C LYS A 17 12.07 -0.86 -1.11
N GLU A 18 11.92 -2.16 -0.89
CA GLU A 18 12.85 -3.15 -1.42
C GLU A 18 12.89 -3.13 -2.94
N VAL A 19 11.75 -2.96 -3.58
CA VAL A 19 11.69 -2.90 -5.04
C VAL A 19 11.88 -1.48 -5.56
N ASN A 20 12.23 -0.55 -4.67
CA ASN A 20 12.53 0.84 -5.03
C ASN A 20 11.33 1.55 -5.64
N LYS A 21 10.14 1.25 -5.14
CA LYS A 21 8.91 1.86 -5.63
C LYS A 21 8.05 2.41 -4.52
N LEU A 22 8.69 2.88 -3.44
CA LEU A 22 7.95 3.39 -2.28
C LEU A 22 7.09 4.58 -2.67
N ARG A 23 7.63 5.46 -3.52
CA ARG A 23 6.90 6.64 -3.95
C ARG A 23 5.65 6.24 -4.72
N GLU A 24 5.80 5.34 -5.68
CA GLU A 24 4.66 4.87 -6.47
C GLU A 24 3.65 4.17 -5.58
N PHE A 25 4.13 3.41 -4.60
CA PHE A 25 3.27 2.72 -3.67
C PHE A 25 2.39 3.72 -2.90
N ASN A 26 3.02 4.78 -2.37
CA ASN A 26 2.29 5.78 -1.62
C ASN A 26 1.29 6.52 -2.50
N GLU A 27 1.68 6.87 -3.70
CA GLU A 27 0.81 7.59 -4.62
C GLU A 27 -0.36 6.74 -5.03
N GLU A 28 -0.12 5.48 -5.31
CA GLU A 28 -1.21 4.60 -5.74
C GLU A 28 -2.19 4.35 -4.60
N ALA A 29 -1.70 4.17 -3.38
CA ALA A 29 -2.58 3.97 -2.24
C ALA A 29 -3.45 5.22 -2.02
N ALA A 30 -2.85 6.39 -2.13
CA ALA A 30 -3.59 7.63 -1.97
C ALA A 30 -4.65 7.78 -3.05
N ARG A 31 -4.31 7.42 -4.29
CA ARG A 31 -5.26 7.50 -5.39
C ARG A 31 -6.45 6.59 -5.17
N ILE A 32 -6.18 5.37 -4.70
CA ILE A 32 -7.25 4.41 -4.45
C ILE A 32 -8.21 4.95 -3.40
N GLN A 33 -7.68 5.51 -2.32
CA GLN A 33 -8.53 6.04 -1.26
C GLN A 33 -9.27 7.30 -1.72
N TYR A 34 -8.68 8.07 -2.60
CA TYR A 34 -9.33 9.25 -3.12
C TYR A 34 -10.52 8.87 -3.99
N GLU A 35 -10.37 7.84 -4.80
CA GLU A 35 -11.43 7.41 -5.70
C GLU A 35 -12.51 6.64 -4.97
N ASP A 36 -12.16 5.99 -3.88
CA ASP A 36 -13.12 5.20 -3.11
C ASP A 36 -12.80 5.35 -1.63
N TRP A 37 -13.38 6.36 -1.02
CA TRP A 37 -13.08 6.67 0.38
C TRP A 37 -13.62 5.63 1.35
N ASN A 38 -14.42 4.67 0.88
CA ASN A 38 -14.86 3.54 1.70
C ASN A 38 -13.77 2.50 1.87
N VAL A 39 -12.74 2.55 1.06
CA VAL A 39 -11.64 1.60 1.15
C VAL A 39 -10.76 1.99 2.32
N SER A 40 -10.46 1.03 3.20
CA SER A 40 -9.59 1.29 4.33
C SER A 40 -8.17 1.53 3.84
N ARG A 41 -7.37 2.17 4.70
CA ARG A 41 -5.97 2.42 4.34
C ARG A 41 -5.23 1.12 4.08
N THR A 42 -5.45 0.11 4.93
CA THR A 42 -4.79 -1.18 4.76
C THR A 42 -5.14 -1.81 3.42
N GLU A 43 -6.42 -1.76 3.07
CA GLU A 43 -6.86 -2.33 1.80
C GLU A 43 -6.29 -1.55 0.61
N ALA A 44 -6.28 -0.23 0.71
CA ALA A 44 -5.72 0.59 -0.36
C ALA A 44 -4.25 0.29 -0.56
N MET A 45 -3.52 0.13 0.53
CA MET A 45 -2.09 -0.16 0.43
C MET A 45 -1.85 -1.56 -0.12
N ARG A 46 -2.70 -2.51 0.26
CA ARG A 46 -2.58 -3.86 -0.28
C ARG A 46 -2.77 -3.86 -1.79
N ARG A 47 -3.78 -3.14 -2.26
CA ARG A 47 -4.04 -3.04 -3.70
C ARG A 47 -2.91 -2.31 -4.42
N ALA A 48 -2.41 -1.25 -3.79
CA ALA A 48 -1.31 -0.50 -4.37
C ALA A 48 -0.07 -1.37 -4.53
N LEU A 49 0.23 -2.15 -3.51
CA LEU A 49 1.40 -3.02 -3.57
C LEU A 49 1.25 -4.05 -4.69
N LYS A 50 0.07 -4.63 -4.81
CA LYS A 50 -0.17 -5.58 -5.89
C LYS A 50 0.03 -4.93 -7.25
N THR A 51 -0.44 -3.69 -7.40
CA THR A 51 -0.32 -2.99 -8.67
C THR A 51 1.14 -2.73 -9.03
N ILE A 52 1.91 -2.21 -8.08
CA ILE A 52 3.31 -1.88 -8.41
C ILE A 52 4.14 -3.13 -8.65
N LEU A 53 3.82 -4.23 -8.00
CA LEU A 53 4.55 -5.47 -8.22
C LEU A 53 4.19 -6.09 -9.57
N ASN A 54 2.96 -5.92 -10.00
CA ASN A 54 2.52 -6.49 -11.27
C ASN A 54 2.99 -5.71 -12.47
N GLU A 55 3.49 -4.50 -12.26
CA GLU A 55 3.99 -3.69 -13.36
C GLU A 55 5.40 -4.05 -13.77
N GLN A 56 5.92 -5.10 -13.22
CA GLN A 56 7.25 -5.56 -13.55
C GLN A 56 7.35 -6.14 -14.99
#